data_1aa669b587dac41351698f91b045c93e
#
_entry.id   1aa669b587dac41351698f91b045c93e
#
_cell.length_a   1.000
_cell.length_b   1.000
_cell.length_c   1.000
_cell.angle_alpha   90.00
_cell.angle_beta   90.00
_cell.angle_gamma   90.00
#
_symmetry.space_group_name_H-M   'P 1'
#
loop_
_entity.id
_entity.type
_entity.pdbx_description
1 polymer ?
#
loop_
_entity_poly.entity_id
_entity_poly.type
_entity_poly.pdbx_seq_one_letter_code
_entity_poly.pdbx_strand_id
1 'polypeptide(L)'
;MSGQELTEVRQIKAELGAFARELAERYGAVTASAVAGEGPSDGGLTPSDAVRSPTLSLGLAPSDDGGYALAVRYRLGLPAARAVVKRVAAEAGAHADVRRTGRIRSLATVRQRPPVAGAQALVRRERPLRPGVSVAHVAVTAGTLGAFVTGADDAGTERFVLSNWHVLVGSPDAAAGDVVVQPGPADGGRAPRDRIGTLARWAPMAAGEHHLVDCALALLDDEIEVDPAYPVGRVTTTAQVLGGESVAKLGRTTALTQGRVSAIELDDVLVGYGDDLGVLGFDGQIEVESTGDGPFSRGGDSGSLVYREDGVAVGLLFAGSETGGPDGTGLTYVNPIDTVLSSLAVTLL
;
A
#
# COMPACT_ATOMS: atom_id res chain seq x y z
N MET A 1 -19.19 -13.11 -15.37
CA MET A 1 -18.88 -14.02 -14.25
C MET A 1 -20.11 -14.22 -13.39
N SER A 2 -20.40 -15.46 -13.01
CA SER A 2 -21.50 -15.72 -12.09
C SER A 2 -21.03 -15.37 -10.67
N GLY A 3 -21.87 -14.71 -9.86
CA GLY A 3 -21.54 -14.40 -8.47
C GLY A 3 -21.30 -15.66 -7.61
N GLN A 4 -21.61 -16.82 -8.13
CA GLN A 4 -21.43 -18.12 -7.50
C GLN A 4 -19.95 -18.55 -7.49
N GLU A 5 -19.19 -18.33 -8.57
CA GLU A 5 -17.77 -18.66 -8.65
C GLU A 5 -16.92 -17.80 -7.70
N LEU A 6 -17.23 -16.52 -7.59
CA LEU A 6 -16.54 -15.62 -6.65
C LEU A 6 -16.78 -16.05 -5.18
N THR A 7 -18.00 -16.44 -4.84
CA THR A 7 -18.36 -16.90 -3.50
C THR A 7 -17.65 -18.22 -3.16
N GLU A 8 -17.57 -19.14 -4.09
CA GLU A 8 -16.87 -20.41 -3.92
C GLU A 8 -15.37 -20.20 -3.66
N VAL A 9 -14.69 -19.36 -4.45
CA VAL A 9 -13.27 -19.10 -4.25
C VAL A 9 -13.00 -18.34 -2.96
N ARG A 10 -13.90 -17.46 -2.52
CA ARG A 10 -13.82 -16.82 -1.19
C ARG A 10 -13.94 -17.83 -0.05
N GLN A 11 -14.81 -18.81 -0.19
CA GLN A 11 -14.92 -19.89 0.80
C GLN A 11 -13.64 -20.72 0.85
N ILE A 12 -13.12 -21.14 -0.30
CA ILE A 12 -11.84 -21.86 -0.40
C ILE A 12 -10.70 -21.02 0.22
N LYS A 13 -10.62 -19.71 -0.06
CA LYS A 13 -9.65 -18.81 0.54
C LYS A 13 -9.75 -18.83 2.08
N ALA A 14 -10.95 -18.73 2.64
CA ALA A 14 -11.18 -18.73 4.08
C ALA A 14 -10.75 -20.05 4.75
N GLU A 15 -11.12 -21.19 4.16
CA GLU A 15 -10.74 -22.51 4.64
C GLU A 15 -9.23 -22.75 4.58
N LEU A 16 -8.61 -22.39 3.45
CA LEU A 16 -7.15 -22.50 3.27
C LEU A 16 -6.37 -21.49 4.10
N GLY A 17 -6.91 -20.31 4.39
CA GLY A 17 -6.32 -19.35 5.29
C GLY A 17 -6.20 -19.88 6.72
N ALA A 18 -7.25 -20.51 7.26
CA ALA A 18 -7.21 -21.16 8.55
C ALA A 18 -6.20 -22.32 8.59
N PHE A 19 -6.21 -23.16 7.57
CA PHE A 19 -5.26 -24.26 7.40
C PHE A 19 -3.80 -23.78 7.26
N ALA A 20 -3.56 -22.70 6.51
CA ALA A 20 -2.23 -22.13 6.35
C ALA A 20 -1.69 -21.58 7.66
N ARG A 21 -2.51 -20.92 8.49
CA ARG A 21 -2.14 -20.47 9.83
C ARG A 21 -1.79 -21.64 10.75
N GLU A 22 -2.62 -22.67 10.81
CA GLU A 22 -2.34 -23.88 11.60
C GLU A 22 -1.02 -24.57 11.18
N LEU A 23 -0.77 -24.65 9.88
CA LEU A 23 0.49 -25.21 9.37
C LEU A 23 1.68 -24.29 9.70
N ALA A 24 1.52 -22.98 9.58
CA ALA A 24 2.56 -22.02 9.92
C ALA A 24 2.99 -22.17 11.38
N GLU A 25 2.04 -22.24 12.30
CA GLU A 25 2.31 -22.46 13.73
C GLU A 25 3.01 -23.82 13.98
N ARG A 26 2.51 -24.89 13.35
CA ARG A 26 3.09 -26.23 13.50
C ARG A 26 4.53 -26.34 13.00
N TYR A 27 4.91 -25.58 11.98
CA TYR A 27 6.24 -25.58 11.39
C TYR A 27 7.14 -24.43 11.88
N GLY A 28 6.71 -23.69 12.91
CA GLY A 28 7.46 -22.57 13.46
C GLY A 28 7.56 -21.38 12.50
N ALA A 29 6.60 -21.24 11.60
CA ALA A 29 6.44 -20.06 10.79
C ALA A 29 5.74 -18.97 11.63
N VAL A 30 6.17 -17.72 11.47
CA VAL A 30 5.63 -16.61 12.22
C VAL A 30 4.39 -16.07 11.50
N THR A 31 3.27 -16.03 12.18
CA THR A 31 2.08 -15.26 11.78
C THR A 31 2.26 -13.79 12.17
N ALA A 32 1.51 -12.87 11.58
CA ALA A 32 1.53 -11.46 11.96
C ALA A 32 1.28 -11.29 13.47
N SER A 33 0.41 -12.10 14.06
CA SER A 33 0.13 -12.13 15.50
C SER A 33 1.33 -12.57 16.37
N ALA A 34 2.21 -13.42 15.85
CA ALA A 34 3.39 -13.90 16.58
C ALA A 34 4.56 -12.90 16.53
N VAL A 35 4.57 -11.98 15.56
CA VAL A 35 5.56 -10.89 15.49
C VAL A 35 5.28 -9.82 16.54
N ALA A 36 4.06 -9.77 17.03
CA ALA A 36 3.52 -8.74 17.88
C ALA A 36 3.76 -8.90 19.38
N GLY A 37 4.03 -10.04 19.81
CA GLY A 37 3.82 -10.45 21.20
C GLY A 37 5.05 -10.49 22.05
N GLU A 38 6.15 -9.68 21.87
CA GLU A 38 7.14 -9.59 22.95
C GLU A 38 8.10 -8.41 22.72
N GLY A 39 8.04 -7.47 23.65
CA GLY A 39 9.08 -6.46 23.86
C GLY A 39 10.42 -7.12 24.26
N PRO A 40 11.52 -6.34 24.35
CA PRO A 40 12.87 -6.85 24.53
C PRO A 40 13.07 -7.46 25.93
N SER A 41 12.67 -8.69 26.09
CA SER A 41 13.04 -9.50 27.26
C SER A 41 13.10 -10.97 26.87
N ASP A 42 14.31 -11.47 26.80
CA ASP A 42 14.68 -12.89 26.80
C ASP A 42 14.12 -13.77 25.65
N GLY A 43 14.80 -13.75 24.51
CA GLY A 43 14.65 -14.77 23.47
C GLY A 43 13.62 -14.50 22.38
N GLY A 44 12.95 -13.35 22.36
CA GLY A 44 12.04 -12.94 21.32
C GLY A 44 12.70 -12.73 19.96
N LEU A 45 11.98 -13.01 18.87
CA LEU A 45 12.44 -12.78 17.49
C LEU A 45 12.70 -11.28 17.31
N THR A 46 13.90 -10.93 16.91
CA THR A 46 14.21 -9.53 16.55
C THR A 46 13.39 -9.11 15.31
N PRO A 47 13.13 -7.82 15.08
CA PRO A 47 12.53 -7.32 13.84
C PRO A 47 13.23 -7.87 12.59
N SER A 48 14.54 -8.13 12.68
CA SER A 48 15.36 -8.79 11.67
C SER A 48 14.96 -10.27 11.45
N ASP A 49 14.51 -10.98 12.48
CA ASP A 49 14.10 -12.38 12.40
C ASP A 49 12.66 -12.52 11.89
N ALA A 50 11.77 -11.63 12.30
CA ALA A 50 10.42 -11.51 11.74
C ALA A 50 10.46 -11.27 10.23
N VAL A 51 11.41 -10.42 9.78
CA VAL A 51 11.69 -10.20 8.36
C VAL A 51 12.22 -11.46 7.66
N ARG A 52 12.72 -12.46 8.36
CA ARG A 52 13.22 -13.73 7.81
C ARG A 52 12.22 -14.88 7.88
N SER A 53 11.11 -14.70 8.55
CA SER A 53 10.09 -15.73 8.73
C SER A 53 9.34 -16.04 7.43
N PRO A 54 8.90 -17.28 7.21
CA PRO A 54 8.07 -17.62 6.07
C PRO A 54 6.72 -16.89 6.22
N THR A 55 6.34 -16.16 5.19
CA THR A 55 5.07 -15.45 5.12
C THR A 55 4.23 -16.03 3.99
N LEU A 56 2.95 -16.12 4.20
CA LEU A 56 1.97 -16.57 3.23
C LEU A 56 0.77 -15.62 3.26
N SER A 57 0.47 -15.02 2.12
CA SER A 57 -0.72 -14.20 1.94
C SER A 57 -1.63 -14.90 0.93
N LEU A 58 -2.93 -14.87 1.18
CA LEU A 58 -3.95 -15.48 0.31
C LEU A 58 -4.93 -14.42 -0.17
N GLY A 59 -5.29 -14.50 -1.45
CA GLY A 59 -6.25 -13.61 -2.09
C GLY A 59 -6.92 -14.27 -3.27
N LEU A 60 -7.49 -13.47 -4.15
CA LEU A 60 -8.17 -13.88 -5.37
C LEU A 60 -7.45 -13.29 -6.57
N ALA A 61 -7.05 -14.10 -7.54
CA ALA A 61 -6.49 -13.67 -8.81
C ALA A 61 -7.49 -13.89 -9.95
N PRO A 62 -7.65 -12.97 -10.89
CA PRO A 62 -8.45 -13.20 -12.07
C PRO A 62 -7.84 -14.35 -12.88
N SER A 63 -8.69 -15.23 -13.42
CA SER A 63 -8.30 -16.37 -14.25
C SER A 63 -8.64 -16.10 -15.71
N ASP A 64 -7.86 -16.65 -16.63
CA ASP A 64 -8.04 -16.46 -18.08
C ASP A 64 -9.38 -17.00 -18.60
N ASP A 65 -10.02 -17.93 -17.89
CA ASP A 65 -11.35 -18.47 -18.21
C ASP A 65 -12.51 -17.58 -17.74
N GLY A 66 -12.20 -16.41 -17.14
CA GLY A 66 -13.18 -15.43 -16.67
C GLY A 66 -13.66 -15.64 -15.24
N GLY A 67 -13.10 -16.63 -14.52
CA GLY A 67 -13.33 -16.88 -13.09
C GLY A 67 -12.20 -16.31 -12.20
N TYR A 68 -12.03 -16.94 -11.02
CA TYR A 68 -10.95 -16.62 -10.09
C TYR A 68 -10.13 -17.86 -9.75
N ALA A 69 -8.84 -17.63 -9.56
CA ALA A 69 -7.90 -18.55 -8.95
C ALA A 69 -7.56 -18.10 -7.52
N LEU A 70 -7.13 -19.01 -6.67
CA LEU A 70 -6.55 -18.63 -5.39
C LEU A 70 -5.18 -17.98 -5.62
N ALA A 71 -5.03 -16.71 -5.25
CA ALA A 71 -3.75 -16.02 -5.22
C ALA A 71 -2.95 -16.46 -3.98
N VAL A 72 -1.79 -17.06 -4.19
CA VAL A 72 -0.87 -17.47 -3.12
C VAL A 72 0.41 -16.67 -3.26
N ARG A 73 0.70 -15.83 -2.26
CA ARG A 73 1.90 -14.99 -2.23
C ARG A 73 2.79 -15.43 -1.08
N TYR A 74 4.06 -15.70 -1.38
CA TYR A 74 4.97 -16.20 -0.35
C TYR A 74 6.36 -15.63 -0.46
N ARG A 75 6.99 -15.57 0.70
CA ARG A 75 8.39 -15.22 0.83
C ARG A 75 9.22 -16.48 1.01
N LEU A 76 10.32 -16.60 0.26
CA LEU A 76 11.30 -17.65 0.50
C LEU A 76 12.09 -17.37 1.78
N GLY A 77 12.03 -18.29 2.68
CA GLY A 77 12.89 -18.34 3.86
C GLY A 77 13.35 -19.76 4.12
N LEU A 78 12.47 -20.60 4.63
CA LEU A 78 12.80 -21.94 5.12
C LEU A 78 12.18 -23.04 4.25
N PRO A 79 12.75 -24.27 4.26
CA PRO A 79 12.14 -25.44 3.60
C PRO A 79 10.69 -25.70 4.04
N ALA A 80 10.37 -25.41 5.31
CA ALA A 80 9.03 -25.51 5.87
C ALA A 80 7.99 -24.65 5.12
N ALA A 81 8.35 -23.40 4.77
CA ALA A 81 7.45 -22.52 4.01
C ALA A 81 7.11 -23.10 2.64
N ARG A 82 8.09 -23.67 1.96
CA ARG A 82 7.86 -24.33 0.66
C ARG A 82 6.91 -25.51 0.77
N ALA A 83 6.99 -26.28 1.88
CA ALA A 83 6.07 -27.40 2.12
C ALA A 83 4.64 -26.92 2.37
N VAL A 84 4.47 -25.83 3.14
CA VAL A 84 3.16 -25.19 3.37
C VAL A 84 2.57 -24.68 2.05
N VAL A 85 3.32 -23.88 1.30
CA VAL A 85 2.91 -23.34 0.00
C VAL A 85 2.51 -24.44 -0.97
N LYS A 86 3.35 -25.49 -1.08
CA LYS A 86 3.06 -26.64 -1.95
C LYS A 86 1.77 -27.34 -1.56
N ARG A 87 1.48 -27.46 -0.27
CA ARG A 87 0.28 -28.12 0.24
C ARG A 87 -0.96 -27.25 0.05
N VAL A 88 -0.88 -25.96 0.34
CA VAL A 88 -1.95 -25.00 0.06
C VAL A 88 -2.27 -24.95 -1.45
N ALA A 89 -1.24 -24.88 -2.29
CA ALA A 89 -1.43 -24.88 -3.74
C ALA A 89 -2.01 -26.23 -4.26
N ALA A 90 -1.67 -27.34 -3.64
CA ALA A 90 -2.22 -28.64 -3.99
C ALA A 90 -3.71 -28.79 -3.60
N GLU A 91 -4.10 -28.25 -2.45
CA GLU A 91 -5.51 -28.22 -2.00
C GLU A 91 -6.33 -27.23 -2.85
N ALA A 92 -5.75 -26.11 -3.27
CA ALA A 92 -6.39 -25.17 -4.19
C ALA A 92 -6.58 -25.75 -5.62
N GLY A 93 -5.88 -26.85 -5.94
CA GLY A 93 -5.97 -27.51 -7.24
C GLY A 93 -5.30 -26.76 -8.38
N ALA A 94 -5.76 -27.02 -9.62
CA ALA A 94 -5.19 -26.44 -10.83
C ALA A 94 -5.42 -24.91 -10.97
N HIS A 95 -6.17 -24.30 -10.07
CA HIS A 95 -6.59 -22.91 -10.09
C HIS A 95 -5.87 -22.05 -9.04
N ALA A 96 -4.57 -22.23 -8.84
CA ALA A 96 -3.78 -21.39 -7.95
C ALA A 96 -2.78 -20.54 -8.73
N ASP A 97 -2.83 -19.21 -8.54
CA ASP A 97 -1.78 -18.28 -8.97
C ASP A 97 -0.75 -18.13 -7.84
N VAL A 98 0.36 -18.86 -7.94
CA VAL A 98 1.39 -18.94 -6.90
C VAL A 98 2.59 -18.09 -7.29
N ARG A 99 2.87 -17.04 -6.51
CA ARG A 99 4.01 -16.14 -6.77
C ARG A 99 4.90 -15.97 -5.54
N ARG A 100 6.20 -15.94 -5.81
CA ARG A 100 7.20 -15.58 -4.82
C ARG A 100 7.40 -14.08 -4.84
N THR A 101 7.14 -13.41 -3.71
CA THR A 101 7.24 -11.95 -3.61
C THR A 101 8.57 -11.45 -3.04
N GLY A 102 9.32 -12.30 -2.32
CA GLY A 102 10.41 -11.81 -1.50
C GLY A 102 9.87 -10.97 -0.33
N ARG A 103 10.62 -9.96 0.09
CA ARG A 103 10.19 -9.04 1.16
C ARG A 103 9.22 -8.02 0.61
N ILE A 104 8.16 -7.76 1.38
CA ILE A 104 7.26 -6.64 1.14
C ILE A 104 7.61 -5.55 2.15
N ARG A 105 7.76 -4.33 1.69
CA ARG A 105 8.13 -3.18 2.53
C ARG A 105 7.27 -1.98 2.21
N SER A 106 7.00 -1.15 3.21
CA SER A 106 6.53 0.20 2.94
C SER A 106 7.57 0.92 2.10
N LEU A 107 7.14 1.65 1.09
CA LEU A 107 8.07 2.26 0.14
C LEU A 107 8.86 3.44 0.73
N ALA A 108 8.54 3.90 1.95
CA ALA A 108 9.35 4.86 2.69
C ALA A 108 10.61 4.24 3.29
N THR A 109 10.57 2.97 3.71
CA THR A 109 11.71 2.26 4.31
C THR A 109 12.71 1.76 3.26
N VAL A 110 12.32 1.76 1.99
CA VAL A 110 13.23 1.45 0.89
C VAL A 110 14.07 2.69 0.60
N ARG A 111 15.40 2.51 0.48
CA ARG A 111 16.30 3.61 0.08
C ARG A 111 15.70 4.31 -1.14
N GLN A 112 15.35 5.58 -0.96
CA GLN A 112 14.76 6.37 -2.04
C GLN A 112 15.74 6.47 -3.21
N ARG A 113 15.25 6.13 -4.39
CA ARG A 113 16.01 6.29 -5.62
C ARG A 113 15.78 7.70 -6.18
N PRO A 114 16.73 8.24 -6.91
CA PRO A 114 16.51 9.47 -7.68
C PRO A 114 15.27 9.31 -8.58
N PRO A 115 14.48 10.38 -8.75
CA PRO A 115 13.32 10.35 -9.64
C PRO A 115 13.77 10.04 -11.09
N VAL A 116 12.93 9.31 -11.82
CA VAL A 116 13.14 9.10 -13.25
C VAL A 116 13.04 10.43 -14.01
N ALA A 117 13.57 10.51 -15.22
CA ALA A 117 13.61 11.74 -16.00
C ALA A 117 12.25 12.48 -16.10
N GLY A 118 11.14 11.74 -16.25
CA GLY A 118 9.78 12.29 -16.29
C GLY A 118 9.22 12.77 -14.94
N ALA A 119 9.84 12.40 -13.82
CA ALA A 119 9.39 12.75 -12.46
C ALA A 119 10.13 13.94 -11.86
N GLN A 120 11.10 14.54 -12.54
CA GLN A 120 11.92 15.62 -11.98
C GLN A 120 11.11 16.87 -11.58
N ALA A 121 10.00 17.14 -12.25
CA ALA A 121 9.09 18.23 -11.89
C ALA A 121 8.35 17.93 -10.57
N LEU A 122 8.02 16.66 -10.31
CA LEU A 122 7.22 16.23 -9.16
C LEU A 122 7.96 16.32 -7.82
N VAL A 123 9.29 16.45 -7.84
CA VAL A 123 10.13 16.62 -6.64
C VAL A 123 10.45 18.08 -6.33
N ARG A 124 9.92 19.02 -7.10
CA ARG A 124 10.12 20.45 -6.88
C ARG A 124 8.96 21.07 -6.12
N ARG A 125 9.19 22.28 -5.60
CA ARG A 125 8.11 23.10 -5.05
C ARG A 125 7.10 23.42 -6.15
N GLU A 126 5.84 23.05 -5.94
CA GLU A 126 4.74 23.19 -6.89
C GLU A 126 3.62 24.04 -6.28
N ARG A 127 3.16 25.06 -7.02
CA ARG A 127 2.01 25.89 -6.66
C ARG A 127 1.27 26.29 -7.95
N PRO A 128 -0.07 26.08 -8.05
CA PRO A 128 -0.92 25.38 -7.06
C PRO A 128 -0.45 23.93 -6.84
N LEU A 129 -0.78 23.36 -5.66
CA LEU A 129 -0.49 21.96 -5.37
C LEU A 129 -1.28 21.04 -6.30
N ARG A 130 -0.71 19.93 -6.71
CA ARG A 130 -1.40 18.91 -7.50
C ARG A 130 -1.02 17.48 -7.08
N PRO A 131 -1.86 16.47 -7.42
CA PRO A 131 -1.52 15.08 -7.14
C PRO A 131 -0.22 14.64 -7.80
N GLY A 132 0.46 13.67 -7.19
CA GLY A 132 1.70 13.09 -7.69
C GLY A 132 2.97 13.82 -7.23
N VAL A 133 2.88 15.02 -6.66
CA VAL A 133 4.06 15.75 -6.18
C VAL A 133 4.59 15.19 -4.86
N SER A 134 5.88 15.45 -4.61
CA SER A 134 6.56 15.10 -3.36
C SER A 134 5.92 15.82 -2.17
N VAL A 135 5.61 15.09 -1.10
CA VAL A 135 5.10 15.61 0.17
C VAL A 135 5.62 14.76 1.32
N ALA A 136 5.75 15.32 2.51
CA ALA A 136 5.98 14.55 3.72
C ALA A 136 5.76 15.36 4.99
N HIS A 137 5.62 14.68 6.12
CA HIS A 137 5.88 15.21 7.45
C HIS A 137 7.32 15.76 7.51
N VAL A 138 7.54 16.83 8.25
CA VAL A 138 8.85 17.51 8.32
C VAL A 138 9.99 16.61 8.80
N ALA A 139 9.69 15.55 9.56
CA ALA A 139 10.66 14.56 10.04
C ALA A 139 10.75 13.29 9.18
N VAL A 140 9.97 13.18 8.09
CA VAL A 140 9.98 12.04 7.16
C VAL A 140 10.75 12.41 5.89
N THR A 141 11.25 11.41 5.16
CA THR A 141 12.05 11.65 3.95
C THR A 141 11.23 12.28 2.82
N ALA A 142 10.40 11.53 2.15
CA ALA A 142 9.42 11.99 1.16
C ALA A 142 8.50 10.83 0.70
N GLY A 143 7.30 11.18 0.34
CA GLY A 143 6.32 10.36 -0.35
C GLY A 143 5.56 11.16 -1.39
N THR A 144 4.39 10.71 -1.77
CA THR A 144 3.58 11.31 -2.84
C THR A 144 2.26 11.86 -2.27
N LEU A 145 1.89 13.04 -2.69
CA LEU A 145 0.56 13.59 -2.51
C LEU A 145 -0.42 12.77 -3.39
N GLY A 146 -1.28 11.98 -2.77
CA GLY A 146 -2.21 11.09 -3.49
C GLY A 146 -3.40 11.85 -4.05
N ALA A 147 -4.15 12.51 -3.20
CA ALA A 147 -5.37 13.22 -3.57
C ALA A 147 -5.63 14.42 -2.66
N PHE A 148 -6.56 15.26 -3.07
CA PHE A 148 -7.23 16.22 -2.19
C PHE A 148 -8.58 15.66 -1.79
N VAL A 149 -8.94 15.86 -0.53
CA VAL A 149 -10.21 15.38 0.04
C VAL A 149 -10.84 16.45 0.94
N THR A 150 -12.12 16.31 1.18
CA THR A 150 -12.90 17.12 2.13
C THR A 150 -13.58 16.22 3.15
N GLY A 151 -13.99 16.74 4.31
CA GLY A 151 -14.78 15.99 5.28
C GLY A 151 -16.08 15.48 4.66
N ALA A 152 -16.48 14.25 4.98
CA ALA A 152 -17.72 13.65 4.44
C ALA A 152 -18.98 14.40 4.92
N ASP A 153 -18.92 14.93 6.15
CA ASP A 153 -20.03 15.68 6.79
C ASP A 153 -19.84 17.20 6.71
N ASP A 154 -18.72 17.67 6.13
CA ASP A 154 -18.36 19.07 6.08
C ASP A 154 -18.87 19.69 4.77
N ALA A 155 -19.40 20.91 4.84
CA ALA A 155 -19.84 21.67 3.66
C ALA A 155 -18.67 22.06 2.71
N GLY A 156 -17.53 21.36 2.79
CA GLY A 156 -16.40 21.50 1.88
C GLY A 156 -15.49 22.70 2.15
N THR A 157 -15.49 23.22 3.38
CA THR A 157 -14.65 24.37 3.77
C THR A 157 -13.20 23.97 4.03
N GLU A 158 -12.97 22.82 4.65
CA GLU A 158 -11.63 22.30 4.93
C GLU A 158 -11.13 21.38 3.82
N ARG A 159 -9.90 21.61 3.36
CA ARG A 159 -9.24 20.79 2.34
C ARG A 159 -8.06 20.07 2.95
N PHE A 160 -7.96 18.79 2.65
CA PHE A 160 -6.88 17.94 3.14
C PHE A 160 -6.09 17.33 1.99
N VAL A 161 -4.81 17.11 2.25
CA VAL A 161 -3.96 16.21 1.47
C VAL A 161 -4.13 14.81 2.01
N LEU A 162 -4.41 13.84 1.13
CA LEU A 162 -4.40 12.41 1.41
C LEU A 162 -3.06 11.81 0.99
N SER A 163 -2.43 11.07 1.88
CA SER A 163 -1.25 10.24 1.62
C SER A 163 -1.20 9.07 2.62
N ASN A 164 -0.09 8.33 2.68
CA ASN A 164 0.08 7.26 3.65
C ASN A 164 0.40 7.78 5.06
N TRP A 165 0.11 6.93 6.06
CA TRP A 165 0.56 7.10 7.43
C TRP A 165 2.09 7.27 7.48
N HIS A 166 2.83 6.36 6.86
CA HIS A 166 4.29 6.41 6.87
C HIS A 166 4.91 7.60 6.08
N VAL A 167 4.08 8.41 5.41
CA VAL A 167 4.48 9.65 4.71
C VAL A 167 4.15 10.88 5.54
N LEU A 168 2.94 10.97 6.08
CA LEU A 168 2.44 12.16 6.79
C LEU A 168 2.58 12.06 8.31
N VAL A 169 2.71 10.85 8.88
CA VAL A 169 2.95 10.60 10.30
C VAL A 169 4.39 10.12 10.50
N GLY A 170 4.72 8.93 10.00
CA GLY A 170 6.06 8.37 9.92
C GLY A 170 6.68 7.89 11.23
N SER A 171 6.15 8.28 12.38
CA SER A 171 6.59 7.87 13.70
C SER A 171 5.42 7.80 14.67
N PRO A 172 5.43 6.87 15.66
CA PRO A 172 4.46 6.86 16.75
C PRO A 172 4.45 8.14 17.60
N ASP A 173 5.54 8.92 17.58
CA ASP A 173 5.67 10.16 18.34
C ASP A 173 5.04 11.38 17.63
N ALA A 174 4.61 11.23 16.38
CA ALA A 174 3.97 12.31 15.62
C ALA A 174 2.61 12.69 16.21
N ALA A 175 2.30 13.97 16.19
CA ALA A 175 1.09 14.53 16.77
C ALA A 175 0.30 15.38 15.76
N ALA A 176 -1.01 15.48 15.98
CA ALA A 176 -1.83 16.43 15.24
C ALA A 176 -1.29 17.86 15.43
N GLY A 177 -1.19 18.61 14.32
CA GLY A 177 -0.56 19.93 14.30
C GLY A 177 0.90 19.92 13.81
N ASP A 178 1.54 18.76 13.70
CA ASP A 178 2.89 18.65 13.14
C ASP A 178 2.95 19.14 11.69
N VAL A 179 4.06 19.79 11.33
CA VAL A 179 4.20 20.45 10.03
C VAL A 179 4.36 19.46 8.88
N VAL A 180 3.61 19.68 7.82
CA VAL A 180 3.73 18.99 6.53
C VAL A 180 4.28 19.94 5.48
N VAL A 181 5.26 19.47 4.70
CA VAL A 181 5.99 20.27 3.70
C VAL A 181 5.86 19.69 2.30
N GLN A 182 5.93 20.58 1.29
CA GLN A 182 5.96 20.23 -0.13
C GLN A 182 7.00 21.14 -0.85
N PRO A 183 8.06 20.53 -1.41
CA PRO A 183 8.34 19.09 -1.46
C PRO A 183 8.70 18.50 -0.10
N GLY A 184 8.77 17.16 0.00
CA GLY A 184 9.28 16.49 1.18
C GLY A 184 10.75 16.80 1.46
N PRO A 185 11.25 16.58 2.69
CA PRO A 185 12.62 16.91 3.10
C PRO A 185 13.73 16.31 2.22
N ALA A 186 13.58 15.08 1.74
CA ALA A 186 14.54 14.44 0.84
C ALA A 186 14.65 15.15 -0.53
N ASP A 187 13.65 15.94 -0.90
CA ASP A 187 13.62 16.75 -2.12
C ASP A 187 13.88 18.25 -1.84
N GLY A 188 14.41 18.55 -0.65
CA GLY A 188 14.85 19.88 -0.25
C GLY A 188 13.78 20.76 0.40
N GLY A 189 12.61 20.21 0.71
CA GLY A 189 11.56 20.92 1.43
C GLY A 189 11.95 21.23 2.89
N ARG A 190 11.58 22.41 3.37
CA ARG A 190 11.91 22.90 4.71
C ARG A 190 10.81 23.81 5.27
N ALA A 191 10.48 23.61 6.54
CA ALA A 191 9.66 24.58 7.26
C ALA A 191 10.48 25.81 7.65
N PRO A 192 9.88 27.01 7.74
CA PRO A 192 8.48 27.31 7.40
C PRO A 192 8.23 27.54 5.91
N ARG A 193 9.28 27.72 5.08
CA ARG A 193 9.21 28.15 3.67
C ARG A 193 8.29 27.27 2.81
N ASP A 194 8.37 25.96 3.00
CA ASP A 194 7.69 24.98 2.16
C ASP A 194 6.52 24.27 2.88
N ARG A 195 6.11 24.83 4.03
CA ARG A 195 4.92 24.38 4.73
C ARG A 195 3.70 24.49 3.82
N ILE A 196 2.84 23.47 3.87
CA ILE A 196 1.56 23.44 3.17
C ILE A 196 0.38 23.24 4.11
N GLY A 197 0.64 22.86 5.37
CA GLY A 197 -0.39 22.56 6.34
C GLY A 197 0.15 21.75 7.51
N THR A 198 -0.74 21.08 8.20
CA THR A 198 -0.44 20.30 9.40
C THR A 198 -1.10 18.92 9.39
N LEU A 199 -0.44 17.95 10.01
CA LEU A 199 -0.99 16.63 10.27
C LEU A 199 -2.32 16.76 11.03
N ALA A 200 -3.37 16.11 10.56
CA ALA A 200 -4.73 16.25 11.10
C ALA A 200 -5.32 14.94 11.60
N ARG A 201 -5.39 13.93 10.75
CA ARG A 201 -6.02 12.64 11.05
C ARG A 201 -5.27 11.49 10.40
N TRP A 202 -5.30 10.30 11.00
CA TRP A 202 -4.71 9.09 10.43
C TRP A 202 -5.38 7.83 10.94
N ALA A 203 -5.26 6.74 10.21
CA ALA A 203 -5.62 5.41 10.68
C ALA A 203 -4.58 4.96 11.72
N PRO A 204 -5.00 4.48 12.90
CA PRO A 204 -4.07 3.95 13.91
C PRO A 204 -3.25 2.79 13.35
N MET A 205 -1.96 2.76 13.68
CA MET A 205 -1.08 1.66 13.34
C MET A 205 -0.29 1.23 14.57
N ALA A 206 -0.40 -0.04 14.94
CA ALA A 206 0.27 -0.63 16.09
C ALA A 206 0.88 -1.99 15.75
N ALA A 207 2.05 -2.26 16.31
CA ALA A 207 2.68 -3.57 16.17
C ALA A 207 1.77 -4.65 16.72
N GLY A 208 1.58 -5.73 15.96
CA GLY A 208 0.81 -6.87 16.36
C GLY A 208 -0.66 -6.89 16.04
N GLU A 209 -1.12 -5.87 15.43
CA GLU A 209 -2.49 -5.79 14.95
C GLU A 209 -2.55 -6.03 13.44
N HIS A 210 -3.70 -6.47 12.96
CA HIS A 210 -4.03 -6.46 11.54
C HIS A 210 -4.64 -5.12 11.18
N HIS A 211 -4.15 -4.56 10.09
CA HIS A 211 -4.58 -3.26 9.57
C HIS A 211 -5.29 -3.43 8.23
N LEU A 212 -6.19 -2.52 7.92
CA LEU A 212 -6.85 -2.47 6.61
C LEU A 212 -6.21 -1.42 5.71
N VAL A 213 -5.64 -0.37 6.30
CA VAL A 213 -5.12 0.79 5.55
C VAL A 213 -3.89 1.42 6.23
N ASP A 214 -3.04 1.97 5.41
CA ASP A 214 -1.93 2.86 5.76
C ASP A 214 -2.25 4.23 5.16
N CYS A 215 -2.93 5.10 5.92
CA CYS A 215 -3.39 6.38 5.41
C CYS A 215 -3.42 7.48 6.46
N ALA A 216 -3.25 8.72 6.01
CA ALA A 216 -3.27 9.92 6.83
C ALA A 216 -3.69 11.15 6.02
N LEU A 217 -4.13 12.18 6.74
CA LEU A 217 -4.54 13.48 6.23
C LEU A 217 -3.69 14.61 6.82
N ALA A 218 -3.32 15.55 5.96
CA ALA A 218 -2.82 16.86 6.39
C ALA A 218 -3.83 17.93 6.02
N LEU A 219 -4.25 18.75 7.00
CA LEU A 219 -5.08 19.93 6.77
C LEU A 219 -4.24 20.98 6.06
N LEU A 220 -4.72 21.48 4.93
CA LEU A 220 -4.05 22.54 4.18
C LEU A 220 -4.25 23.89 4.86
N ASP A 221 -3.22 24.73 4.83
CA ASP A 221 -3.33 26.13 5.19
C ASP A 221 -4.21 26.86 4.13
N ASP A 222 -5.02 27.84 4.54
CA ASP A 222 -6.07 28.48 3.70
C ASP A 222 -5.51 29.09 2.42
N GLU A 223 -4.29 29.65 2.46
CA GLU A 223 -3.61 30.26 1.32
C GLU A 223 -3.06 29.29 0.28
N ILE A 224 -3.11 27.98 0.54
CA ILE A 224 -2.60 26.98 -0.39
C ILE A 224 -3.62 26.68 -1.48
N GLU A 225 -3.32 27.11 -2.68
CA GLU A 225 -4.11 26.78 -3.86
C GLU A 225 -3.85 25.33 -4.32
N VAL A 226 -4.91 24.65 -4.80
CA VAL A 226 -4.84 23.29 -5.28
C VAL A 226 -5.38 23.15 -6.70
N ASP A 227 -4.76 22.29 -7.50
CA ASP A 227 -5.26 21.78 -8.77
C ASP A 227 -5.45 20.27 -8.64
N PRO A 228 -6.67 19.75 -8.48
CA PRO A 228 -6.92 18.32 -8.25
C PRO A 228 -6.84 17.47 -9.52
N ALA A 229 -6.40 18.01 -10.63
CA ALA A 229 -6.36 17.28 -11.91
C ALA A 229 -5.19 16.25 -11.96
N TYR A 230 -5.51 15.07 -12.45
CA TYR A 230 -4.58 14.02 -12.85
C TYR A 230 -4.41 14.04 -14.38
N PRO A 231 -3.50 13.25 -14.96
CA PRO A 231 -3.38 13.12 -16.42
C PRO A 231 -4.69 12.73 -17.14
N VAL A 232 -5.60 12.05 -16.44
CA VAL A 232 -6.93 11.65 -16.94
C VAL A 232 -8.04 12.67 -16.63
N GLY A 233 -7.71 13.80 -16.03
CA GLY A 233 -8.69 14.77 -15.54
C GLY A 233 -8.94 14.65 -14.03
N ARG A 234 -10.09 15.10 -13.56
CA ARG A 234 -10.46 14.95 -12.14
C ARG A 234 -10.85 13.52 -11.81
N VAL A 235 -10.44 13.05 -10.63
CA VAL A 235 -10.77 11.74 -10.10
C VAL A 235 -11.59 11.95 -8.82
N THR A 236 -12.91 11.88 -8.95
CA THR A 236 -13.87 12.19 -7.86
C THR A 236 -14.78 11.02 -7.49
N THR A 237 -14.68 9.93 -8.24
CA THR A 237 -15.48 8.71 -8.03
C THR A 237 -14.59 7.53 -7.66
N THR A 238 -15.18 6.57 -6.97
CA THR A 238 -14.48 5.35 -6.54
C THR A 238 -15.14 4.09 -7.07
N ALA A 239 -14.41 3.01 -7.16
CA ALA A 239 -14.95 1.68 -7.41
C ALA A 239 -14.12 0.60 -6.74
N GLN A 240 -14.79 -0.47 -6.37
CA GLN A 240 -14.12 -1.73 -6.03
C GLN A 240 -13.59 -2.39 -7.30
N VAL A 241 -12.41 -2.98 -7.21
CA VAL A 241 -11.83 -3.76 -8.30
C VAL A 241 -12.22 -5.23 -8.17
N LEU A 242 -12.36 -5.88 -9.30
CA LEU A 242 -12.67 -7.31 -9.39
C LEU A 242 -11.46 -8.14 -9.87
N GLY A 243 -10.35 -7.48 -10.22
CA GLY A 243 -9.15 -8.09 -10.76
C GLY A 243 -9.10 -8.03 -12.29
N GLY A 244 -7.89 -7.81 -12.82
CA GLY A 244 -7.66 -7.68 -14.26
C GLY A 244 -7.82 -6.27 -14.82
N GLU A 245 -8.32 -5.30 -14.05
CA GLU A 245 -8.47 -3.91 -14.51
C GLU A 245 -7.12 -3.27 -14.79
N SER A 246 -7.08 -2.51 -15.90
CA SER A 246 -5.97 -1.60 -16.19
C SER A 246 -6.03 -0.39 -15.27
N VAL A 247 -4.91 -0.07 -14.64
CA VAL A 247 -4.80 1.03 -13.70
C VAL A 247 -3.54 1.86 -13.97
N ALA A 248 -3.57 3.10 -13.51
CA ALA A 248 -2.44 4.00 -13.56
C ALA A 248 -2.25 4.69 -12.19
N LYS A 249 -1.06 5.23 -11.98
CA LYS A 249 -0.78 6.14 -10.87
C LYS A 249 0.19 7.22 -11.30
N LEU A 250 0.16 8.38 -10.63
CA LEU A 250 1.17 9.42 -10.74
C LEU A 250 1.91 9.52 -9.40
N GLY A 251 3.22 9.31 -9.42
CA GLY A 251 4.03 9.31 -8.19
C GLY A 251 5.35 10.03 -8.35
N ARG A 252 5.84 10.52 -7.25
CA ARG A 252 7.00 11.41 -7.12
C ARG A 252 8.29 10.79 -7.69
N THR A 253 8.43 9.46 -7.68
CA THR A 253 9.66 8.78 -8.10
C THR A 253 9.61 8.25 -9.52
N THR A 254 8.51 7.61 -9.92
CA THR A 254 8.38 6.94 -11.22
C THR A 254 7.44 7.66 -12.19
N ALA A 255 6.92 8.85 -11.82
CA ALA A 255 5.94 9.61 -12.60
C ALA A 255 4.67 8.78 -12.90
N LEU A 256 4.12 8.95 -14.08
CA LEU A 256 2.98 8.18 -14.58
C LEU A 256 3.45 6.77 -14.96
N THR A 257 2.85 5.76 -14.34
CA THR A 257 3.05 4.35 -14.67
C THR A 257 1.71 3.65 -14.84
N GLN A 258 1.72 2.58 -15.62
CA GLN A 258 0.56 1.75 -15.90
C GLN A 258 0.77 0.35 -15.34
N GLY A 259 -0.32 -0.28 -14.93
CA GLY A 259 -0.34 -1.62 -14.39
C GLY A 259 -1.68 -2.30 -14.56
N ARG A 260 -1.76 -3.50 -14.05
CA ARG A 260 -2.98 -4.31 -14.02
C ARG A 260 -3.20 -4.86 -12.61
N VAL A 261 -4.42 -4.88 -12.14
CA VAL A 261 -4.79 -5.54 -10.89
C VAL A 261 -4.58 -7.05 -11.05
N SER A 262 -3.59 -7.60 -10.35
CA SER A 262 -3.20 -9.02 -10.45
C SER A 262 -3.80 -9.89 -9.36
N ALA A 263 -4.17 -9.31 -8.20
CA ALA A 263 -4.94 -10.00 -7.18
C ALA A 263 -5.72 -8.99 -6.31
N ILE A 264 -6.78 -9.47 -5.67
CA ILE A 264 -7.65 -8.70 -4.77
C ILE A 264 -7.87 -9.46 -3.48
N GLU A 265 -8.39 -8.78 -2.46
CA GLU A 265 -8.69 -9.38 -1.16
C GLU A 265 -7.52 -10.18 -0.58
N LEU A 266 -6.27 -9.67 -0.74
CA LEU A 266 -5.10 -10.31 -0.16
C LEU A 266 -5.09 -10.08 1.36
N ASP A 267 -5.13 -11.17 2.12
CA ASP A 267 -5.01 -11.18 3.58
C ASP A 267 -3.62 -11.65 4.01
N ASP A 268 -3.26 -11.32 5.27
CA ASP A 268 -1.96 -11.63 5.87
C ASP A 268 -0.77 -11.07 5.06
N VAL A 269 -0.93 -9.88 4.44
CA VAL A 269 0.17 -9.21 3.74
C VAL A 269 1.11 -8.58 4.77
N LEU A 270 2.26 -9.21 5.01
CA LEU A 270 3.25 -8.75 5.99
C LEU A 270 4.21 -7.74 5.39
N VAL A 271 4.15 -6.51 5.88
CA VAL A 271 4.90 -5.34 5.37
C VAL A 271 5.87 -4.82 6.42
N GLY A 272 7.12 -4.61 6.02
CA GLY A 272 8.16 -4.04 6.89
C GLY A 272 8.08 -2.50 6.92
N TYR A 273 8.00 -1.95 8.14
CA TYR A 273 7.93 -0.50 8.41
C TYR A 273 9.20 0.06 9.09
N GLY A 274 10.30 -0.68 9.08
CA GLY A 274 11.54 -0.26 9.72
C GLY A 274 11.60 -0.66 11.20
N ASP A 275 12.49 0.00 11.95
CA ASP A 275 12.82 -0.42 13.32
C ASP A 275 11.75 -0.03 14.34
N ASP A 276 11.01 1.06 14.10
CA ASP A 276 10.03 1.61 15.06
C ASP A 276 8.74 0.77 15.14
N LEU A 277 8.22 0.34 14.01
CA LEU A 277 6.97 -0.45 13.90
C LEU A 277 7.21 -1.93 13.55
N GLY A 278 8.43 -2.27 13.11
CA GLY A 278 8.76 -3.64 12.73
C GLY A 278 8.01 -4.12 11.48
N VAL A 279 7.28 -5.22 11.62
CA VAL A 279 6.46 -5.82 10.56
C VAL A 279 4.99 -5.76 10.95
N LEU A 280 4.15 -5.22 10.06
CA LEU A 280 2.71 -5.10 10.25
C LEU A 280 1.96 -5.99 9.26
N GLY A 281 0.82 -6.54 9.67
CA GLY A 281 -0.09 -7.31 8.84
C GLY A 281 -1.18 -6.43 8.22
N PHE A 282 -1.51 -6.68 6.95
CA PHE A 282 -2.59 -6.00 6.25
C PHE A 282 -3.52 -7.01 5.59
N ASP A 283 -4.84 -6.77 5.71
CA ASP A 283 -5.87 -7.61 5.14
C ASP A 283 -6.70 -6.87 4.08
N GLY A 284 -7.27 -7.61 3.13
CA GLY A 284 -8.13 -7.09 2.09
C GLY A 284 -7.40 -6.28 1.01
N GLN A 285 -6.10 -6.48 0.81
CA GLN A 285 -5.29 -5.64 -0.05
C GLN A 285 -5.45 -5.95 -1.54
N ILE A 286 -5.20 -4.93 -2.38
CA ILE A 286 -5.12 -5.04 -3.83
C ILE A 286 -3.65 -5.19 -4.23
N GLU A 287 -3.37 -6.07 -5.18
CA GLU A 287 -2.05 -6.23 -5.79
C GLU A 287 -2.06 -5.75 -7.24
N VAL A 288 -1.06 -4.99 -7.61
CA VAL A 288 -0.87 -4.47 -8.97
C VAL A 288 0.49 -4.92 -9.51
N GLU A 289 0.49 -5.50 -10.70
CA GLU A 289 1.67 -5.76 -11.49
C GLU A 289 1.88 -4.68 -12.57
N SER A 290 3.13 -4.42 -12.95
CA SER A 290 3.44 -3.48 -14.03
C SER A 290 3.04 -4.05 -15.38
N THR A 291 2.53 -3.18 -16.27
CA THR A 291 2.33 -3.49 -17.70
C THR A 291 3.33 -2.77 -18.62
N GLY A 292 4.24 -1.97 -18.03
CA GLY A 292 5.33 -1.29 -18.75
C GLY A 292 6.68 -1.99 -18.56
N ASP A 293 7.73 -1.45 -19.18
CA ASP A 293 9.11 -1.98 -19.14
C ASP A 293 9.81 -1.88 -17.76
N GLY A 294 9.21 -1.22 -16.80
CA GLY A 294 9.75 -1.02 -15.46
C GLY A 294 8.76 -1.37 -14.36
N PRO A 295 9.14 -1.26 -13.10
CA PRO A 295 8.22 -1.51 -11.99
C PRO A 295 7.11 -0.46 -11.95
N PHE A 296 5.91 -0.88 -11.53
CA PHE A 296 4.77 0.02 -11.35
C PHE A 296 5.05 1.10 -10.29
N SER A 297 5.77 0.75 -9.22
CA SER A 297 6.16 1.71 -8.18
C SER A 297 7.58 1.49 -7.65
N ARG A 298 8.13 2.52 -7.03
CA ARG A 298 9.41 2.50 -6.31
C ARG A 298 9.31 3.31 -5.01
N GLY A 299 10.33 3.21 -4.16
CA GLY A 299 10.43 4.03 -2.95
C GLY A 299 10.21 5.51 -3.24
N GLY A 300 9.29 6.14 -2.49
CA GLY A 300 8.81 7.50 -2.68
C GLY A 300 7.49 7.64 -3.44
N ASP A 301 7.01 6.61 -4.15
CA ASP A 301 5.68 6.63 -4.77
C ASP A 301 4.55 6.33 -3.77
N SER A 302 4.88 5.99 -2.52
CA SER A 302 3.93 5.84 -1.42
C SER A 302 2.98 7.03 -1.33
N GLY A 303 1.71 6.77 -1.18
CA GLY A 303 0.65 7.76 -1.13
C GLY A 303 0.06 8.09 -2.50
N SER A 304 0.60 7.58 -3.60
CA SER A 304 -0.01 7.77 -4.92
C SER A 304 -1.42 7.19 -4.97
N LEU A 305 -2.36 7.95 -5.51
CA LEU A 305 -3.67 7.42 -5.86
C LEU A 305 -3.54 6.52 -7.08
N VAL A 306 -4.14 5.34 -6.99
CA VAL A 306 -4.27 4.39 -8.11
C VAL A 306 -5.67 4.53 -8.69
N TYR A 307 -5.76 4.72 -10.01
CA TYR A 307 -7.02 5.00 -10.70
C TYR A 307 -7.06 4.30 -12.06
N ARG A 308 -8.27 4.08 -12.57
CA ARG A 308 -8.52 3.53 -13.90
C ARG A 308 -8.46 4.63 -14.97
N GLU A 309 -8.35 4.26 -16.23
CA GLU A 309 -8.30 5.20 -17.37
C GLU A 309 -9.56 6.08 -17.49
N ASP A 310 -10.69 5.63 -16.96
CA ASP A 310 -11.94 6.40 -16.92
C ASP A 310 -12.02 7.42 -15.76
N GLY A 311 -10.92 7.61 -15.01
CA GLY A 311 -10.85 8.56 -13.91
C GLY A 311 -11.51 8.08 -12.61
N VAL A 312 -11.70 6.77 -12.43
CA VAL A 312 -12.25 6.18 -11.21
C VAL A 312 -11.12 5.73 -10.29
N ALA A 313 -11.08 6.24 -9.06
CA ALA A 313 -10.11 5.83 -8.04
C ALA A 313 -10.38 4.39 -7.56
N VAL A 314 -9.31 3.62 -7.36
CA VAL A 314 -9.41 2.24 -6.87
C VAL A 314 -8.61 1.99 -5.60
N GLY A 315 -7.56 2.78 -5.34
CA GLY A 315 -6.80 2.58 -4.11
C GLY A 315 -5.68 3.58 -3.85
N LEU A 316 -5.06 3.43 -2.67
CA LEU A 316 -3.91 4.22 -2.22
C LEU A 316 -2.68 3.31 -2.10
N LEU A 317 -1.65 3.59 -2.87
CA LEU A 317 -0.42 2.81 -2.93
C LEU A 317 0.40 2.97 -1.66
N PHE A 318 0.84 1.85 -1.02
CA PHE A 318 1.59 1.93 0.23
C PHE A 318 2.83 1.04 0.31
N ALA A 319 2.87 -0.10 -0.38
CA ALA A 319 3.96 -1.06 -0.25
C ALA A 319 4.34 -1.69 -1.60
N GLY A 320 5.54 -2.28 -1.63
CA GLY A 320 6.03 -3.02 -2.78
C GLY A 320 6.86 -4.22 -2.38
N SER A 321 6.86 -5.26 -3.22
CA SER A 321 7.67 -6.46 -3.05
C SER A 321 8.98 -6.41 -3.85
N GLU A 322 9.92 -7.28 -3.48
CA GLU A 322 11.22 -7.38 -4.18
C GLU A 322 11.08 -8.05 -5.56
N THR A 323 10.16 -8.99 -5.68
CA THR A 323 9.95 -9.82 -6.88
C THR A 323 8.47 -10.20 -7.00
N GLY A 324 8.11 -10.99 -8.00
CA GLY A 324 6.76 -11.57 -8.17
C GLY A 324 5.98 -11.00 -9.34
N GLY A 325 6.37 -9.84 -9.84
CA GLY A 325 5.83 -9.25 -11.05
C GLY A 325 6.50 -9.76 -12.34
N PRO A 326 6.03 -9.31 -13.49
CA PRO A 326 6.62 -9.64 -14.79
C PRO A 326 8.10 -9.26 -14.84
N ASP A 327 8.89 -10.05 -15.57
CA ASP A 327 10.33 -9.82 -15.82
C ASP A 327 11.18 -9.62 -14.55
N GLY A 328 10.72 -10.20 -13.41
CA GLY A 328 11.42 -10.08 -12.12
C GLY A 328 11.23 -8.74 -11.42
N THR A 329 10.34 -7.90 -11.89
CA THR A 329 9.92 -6.69 -11.17
C THR A 329 9.18 -7.04 -9.89
N GLY A 330 9.09 -6.09 -8.94
CA GLY A 330 8.26 -6.25 -7.76
C GLY A 330 6.77 -6.05 -8.08
N LEU A 331 5.93 -6.56 -7.19
CA LEU A 331 4.51 -6.26 -7.13
C LEU A 331 4.26 -5.04 -6.25
N THR A 332 3.18 -4.35 -6.48
CA THR A 332 2.76 -3.19 -5.70
C THR A 332 1.48 -3.50 -4.95
N TYR A 333 1.43 -3.09 -3.67
CA TYR A 333 0.26 -3.29 -2.80
C TYR A 333 -0.43 -1.95 -2.57
N VAL A 334 -1.76 -2.00 -2.60
CA VAL A 334 -2.64 -0.85 -2.64
C VAL A 334 -3.79 -1.06 -1.66
N ASN A 335 -4.01 -0.10 -0.76
CA ASN A 335 -5.17 -0.12 0.12
C ASN A 335 -6.43 0.24 -0.70
N PRO A 336 -7.55 -0.51 -0.59
CA PRO A 336 -8.79 -0.17 -1.28
C PRO A 336 -9.27 1.25 -0.93
N ILE A 337 -9.62 2.06 -1.94
CA ILE A 337 -9.91 3.48 -1.75
C ILE A 337 -11.12 3.72 -0.84
N ASP A 338 -12.18 2.92 -0.98
CA ASP A 338 -13.39 3.07 -0.16
C ASP A 338 -13.08 2.85 1.33
N THR A 339 -12.19 1.88 1.64
CA THR A 339 -11.72 1.63 3.01
C THR A 339 -10.88 2.80 3.52
N VAL A 340 -10.01 3.37 2.69
CA VAL A 340 -9.21 4.56 3.04
C VAL A 340 -10.11 5.74 3.37
N LEU A 341 -11.03 6.09 2.47
CA LEU A 341 -11.92 7.24 2.64
C LEU A 341 -12.85 7.08 3.85
N SER A 342 -13.39 5.87 4.04
CA SER A 342 -14.26 5.55 5.20
C SER A 342 -13.49 5.64 6.52
N SER A 343 -12.25 5.12 6.58
CA SER A 343 -11.42 5.17 7.79
C SER A 343 -11.07 6.59 8.22
N LEU A 344 -11.06 7.54 7.29
CA LEU A 344 -10.73 8.94 7.53
C LEU A 344 -11.95 9.86 7.53
N ALA A 345 -13.16 9.34 7.22
CA ALA A 345 -14.43 10.08 7.09
C ALA A 345 -14.29 11.26 6.11
N VAL A 346 -13.84 10.99 4.85
CA VAL A 346 -13.62 11.99 3.80
C VAL A 346 -14.13 11.53 2.44
N THR A 347 -14.24 12.47 1.52
CA THR A 347 -14.56 12.25 0.10
C THR A 347 -13.53 12.93 -0.81
N LEU A 348 -13.35 12.40 -2.03
CA LEU A 348 -12.47 12.99 -3.05
C LEU A 348 -13.02 14.35 -3.52
N LEU A 349 -12.10 15.32 -3.75
CA LEU A 349 -12.43 16.69 -4.18
C LEU A 349 -12.55 16.79 -5.71
#